data_d99bf0502f094790cf88acbc2e88bf89
#
_entry.id   d99bf0502f094790cf88acbc2e88bf89
#
_cell.length_a   1.000
_cell.length_b   1.000
_cell.length_c   1.000
_cell.angle_alpha   90.00
_cell.angle_beta   90.00
_cell.angle_gamma   90.00
#
_symmetry.space_group_name_H-M   'P 1'
#
loop_
_entity.id
_entity.type
_entity.pdbx_description
1 polymer ?
#
loop_
_entity_poly.entity_id
_entity_poly.type
_entity_poly.pdbx_seq_one_letter_code
_entity_poly.pdbx_strand_id
1 'polypeptide(L)'
;WLCTAKAFEGAEQLLQSLQQAGYRIGLCTNRDPRSTGVLLEHFGWEGMFDAKVHLGDCVTAKPSPEPLLKTLQLLGGSVEKSLFVGDSPVDALCAARAKVAFAAHLAGYHTSRNELEPCRVAFSHYHELARWLPSHHPVLMEA
;
A
#
# COMPACT_ATOMS: atom_id res chain seq x y z
N TRP A 1 -4.91 3.81 -3.17
CA TRP A 1 -4.17 5.06 -3.04
C TRP A 1 -3.88 5.73 -4.36
N LEU A 2 -3.52 5.00 -5.38
CA LEU A 2 -3.36 5.57 -6.71
C LEU A 2 -4.64 5.53 -7.52
N CYS A 3 -5.77 5.67 -6.86
CA CYS A 3 -7.07 5.60 -7.51
C CYS A 3 -7.43 6.90 -8.23
N THR A 4 -6.69 7.96 -8.00
CA THR A 4 -6.92 9.25 -8.64
C THR A 4 -5.80 9.58 -9.61
N ALA A 5 -6.04 10.51 -10.52
CA ALA A 5 -5.02 11.01 -11.43
C ALA A 5 -4.00 11.92 -10.74
N LYS A 6 -4.17 12.15 -9.44
CA LYS A 6 -3.29 12.97 -8.59
C LYS A 6 -2.62 12.10 -7.55
N ALA A 7 -1.30 12.22 -7.41
CA ALA A 7 -0.60 11.66 -6.28
C ALA A 7 -0.88 12.51 -5.05
N PHE A 8 -1.02 11.87 -3.88
CA PHE A 8 -1.12 12.60 -2.63
C PHE A 8 0.23 13.23 -2.29
N GLU A 9 0.18 14.42 -1.69
CA GLU A 9 1.38 15.15 -1.30
C GLU A 9 2.26 14.31 -0.36
N GLY A 10 3.55 14.29 -0.65
CA GLY A 10 4.53 13.55 0.15
C GLY A 10 4.68 12.08 -0.20
N ALA A 11 3.80 11.51 -1.06
CA ALA A 11 3.89 10.10 -1.41
C ALA A 11 5.19 9.75 -2.15
N GLU A 12 5.57 10.57 -3.11
CA GLU A 12 6.80 10.34 -3.88
C GLU A 12 8.04 10.40 -2.99
N GLN A 13 8.11 11.39 -2.12
CA GLN A 13 9.22 11.54 -1.18
C GLN A 13 9.31 10.35 -0.24
N LEU A 14 8.17 9.84 0.23
CA LEU A 14 8.14 8.65 1.06
C LEU A 14 8.66 7.43 0.32
N LEU A 15 8.18 7.19 -0.90
CA LEU A 15 8.62 6.05 -1.71
C LEU A 15 10.13 6.10 -1.97
N GLN A 16 10.65 7.26 -2.32
CA GLN A 16 12.08 7.44 -2.54
C GLN A 16 12.90 7.18 -1.27
N SER A 17 12.44 7.69 -0.15
CA SER A 17 13.11 7.49 1.15
C SER A 17 13.14 6.01 1.54
N LEU A 18 12.05 5.29 1.33
CA LEU A 18 11.97 3.87 1.63
C LEU A 18 12.88 3.06 0.72
N GLN A 19 12.92 3.39 -0.56
CA GLN A 19 13.79 2.73 -1.50
C GLN A 19 15.26 2.91 -1.12
N GLN A 20 15.66 4.12 -0.75
CA GLN A 20 17.02 4.43 -0.32
C GLN A 20 17.37 3.74 0.99
N ALA A 21 16.40 3.55 1.87
CA ALA A 21 16.61 2.86 3.15
C ALA A 21 16.63 1.33 3.02
N GLY A 22 16.43 0.80 1.82
CA GLY A 22 16.48 -0.65 1.58
C GLY A 22 15.18 -1.38 1.81
N TYR A 23 14.07 -0.66 2.00
CA TYR A 23 12.75 -1.30 2.08
C TYR A 23 12.35 -1.87 0.73
N ARG A 24 11.70 -3.02 0.76
CA ARG A 24 11.03 -3.56 -0.42
C ARG A 24 9.64 -2.99 -0.49
N ILE A 25 9.24 -2.54 -1.68
CA ILE A 25 7.97 -1.85 -1.87
C ILE A 25 7.15 -2.60 -2.90
N GLY A 26 5.92 -2.95 -2.52
CA GLY A 26 4.98 -3.62 -3.40
C GLY A 26 3.76 -2.77 -3.67
N LEU A 27 3.16 -2.97 -4.82
CA LEU A 27 1.88 -2.39 -5.20
C LEU A 27 0.85 -3.51 -5.27
N CYS A 28 -0.24 -3.37 -4.51
CA CYS A 28 -1.34 -4.31 -4.50
C CYS A 28 -2.63 -3.53 -4.78
N THR A 29 -3.17 -3.66 -5.99
CA THR A 29 -4.27 -2.82 -6.45
C THR A 29 -5.37 -3.64 -7.11
N ASN A 30 -6.62 -3.16 -7.00
CA ASN A 30 -7.74 -3.69 -7.77
C ASN A 30 -7.85 -3.06 -9.17
N ARG A 31 -6.92 -2.21 -9.52
CA ARG A 31 -6.85 -1.63 -10.86
C ARG A 31 -6.20 -2.64 -11.82
N ASP A 32 -6.64 -2.66 -13.08
CA ASP A 32 -6.06 -3.54 -14.09
C ASP A 32 -4.63 -3.12 -14.45
N PRO A 33 -3.83 -4.04 -15.04
CA PRO A 33 -2.42 -3.73 -15.35
C PRO A 33 -2.25 -2.55 -16.30
N ARG A 34 -3.12 -2.41 -17.27
CA ARG A 34 -3.01 -1.35 -18.28
C ARG A 34 -3.22 0.03 -17.67
N SER A 35 -4.30 0.22 -16.91
CA SER A 35 -4.57 1.52 -16.30
C SER A 35 -3.57 1.84 -15.19
N THR A 36 -3.08 0.82 -14.48
CA THR A 36 -1.99 1.01 -13.50
C THR A 36 -0.73 1.48 -14.20
N GLY A 37 -0.35 0.85 -15.32
CA GLY A 37 0.81 1.25 -16.10
C GLY A 37 0.75 2.70 -16.55
N VAL A 38 -0.42 3.14 -17.00
CA VAL A 38 -0.61 4.55 -17.42
C VAL A 38 -0.39 5.50 -16.24
N LEU A 39 -0.93 5.18 -15.06
CA LEU A 39 -0.72 6.03 -13.88
C LEU A 39 0.73 6.07 -13.42
N LEU A 40 1.40 4.92 -13.37
CA LEU A 40 2.79 4.85 -12.95
C LEU A 40 3.69 5.63 -13.92
N GLU A 41 3.42 5.53 -15.22
CA GLU A 41 4.14 6.30 -16.23
C GLU A 41 3.91 7.80 -16.06
N HIS A 42 2.66 8.19 -15.80
CA HIS A 42 2.32 9.60 -15.58
C HIS A 42 3.10 10.20 -14.39
N PHE A 43 3.25 9.45 -13.31
CA PHE A 43 4.00 9.92 -12.14
C PHE A 43 5.49 9.63 -12.19
N GLY A 44 5.97 8.87 -13.16
CA GLY A 44 7.37 8.45 -13.24
C GLY A 44 7.73 7.42 -12.17
N TRP A 45 6.78 6.59 -11.75
CA TRP A 45 6.94 5.66 -10.63
C TRP A 45 7.12 4.20 -11.04
N GLU A 46 7.36 3.93 -12.31
CA GLU A 46 7.46 2.56 -12.84
C GLU A 46 8.53 1.73 -12.14
N GLY A 47 9.64 2.36 -11.75
CA GLY A 47 10.74 1.70 -11.06
C GLY A 47 10.68 1.75 -9.53
N MET A 48 9.60 2.27 -8.96
CA MET A 48 9.47 2.43 -7.52
C MET A 48 9.06 1.15 -6.79
N PHE A 49 8.51 0.18 -7.50
CA PHE A 49 7.93 -1.01 -6.91
C PHE A 49 8.74 -2.26 -7.27
N ASP A 50 9.06 -3.06 -6.26
CA ASP A 50 9.76 -4.33 -6.43
C ASP A 50 8.81 -5.45 -6.84
N ALA A 51 7.52 -5.30 -6.59
CA ALA A 51 6.48 -6.23 -7.00
C ALA A 51 5.20 -5.47 -7.28
N LYS A 52 4.41 -5.96 -8.25
CA LYS A 52 3.11 -5.37 -8.60
C LYS A 52 2.10 -6.49 -8.77
N VAL A 53 0.97 -6.38 -8.07
CA VAL A 53 -0.17 -7.29 -8.20
C VAL A 53 -1.39 -6.46 -8.57
N HIS A 54 -1.98 -6.76 -9.71
CA HIS A 54 -3.10 -6.03 -10.30
C HIS A 54 -4.38 -6.86 -10.27
N LEU A 55 -5.48 -6.24 -10.62
CA LEU A 55 -6.72 -6.96 -10.87
C LEU A 55 -6.48 -8.00 -11.97
N GLY A 56 -6.89 -9.24 -11.71
CA GLY A 56 -6.71 -10.35 -12.65
C GLY A 56 -5.46 -11.18 -12.41
N ASP A 57 -4.51 -10.70 -11.62
CA ASP A 57 -3.30 -11.47 -11.28
C ASP A 57 -3.60 -12.58 -10.27
N CYS A 58 -4.72 -12.49 -9.56
CA CYS A 58 -5.19 -13.50 -8.63
C CYS A 58 -6.61 -13.92 -8.99
N VAL A 59 -7.03 -15.05 -8.46
CA VAL A 59 -8.40 -15.55 -8.66
C VAL A 59 -9.41 -14.59 -8.02
N THR A 60 -9.08 -14.06 -6.83
CA THR A 60 -9.94 -13.13 -6.12
C THR A 60 -9.24 -11.77 -5.93
N ALA A 61 -10.04 -10.71 -5.97
CA ALA A 61 -9.57 -9.33 -5.76
C ALA A 61 -9.72 -8.93 -4.29
N LYS A 62 -9.10 -7.81 -3.89
CA LYS A 62 -9.36 -7.23 -2.58
C LYS A 62 -10.87 -6.99 -2.41
N PRO A 63 -11.49 -7.24 -1.27
CA PRO A 63 -10.88 -7.43 0.06
C PRO A 63 -10.43 -8.85 0.39
N SER A 64 -10.39 -9.77 -0.57
CA SER A 64 -9.74 -11.06 -0.35
C SER A 64 -8.29 -10.84 0.06
N PRO A 65 -7.74 -11.65 0.98
CA PRO A 65 -6.33 -11.55 1.34
C PRO A 65 -5.37 -12.04 0.26
N GLU A 66 -5.86 -12.75 -0.76
CA GLU A 66 -5.03 -13.38 -1.77
C GLU A 66 -4.07 -12.40 -2.49
N PRO A 67 -4.54 -11.23 -2.99
CA PRO A 67 -3.63 -10.32 -3.69
C PRO A 67 -2.51 -9.79 -2.79
N LEU A 68 -2.83 -9.48 -1.53
CA LEU A 68 -1.83 -8.99 -0.59
C LEU A 68 -0.82 -10.06 -0.23
N LEU A 69 -1.28 -11.29 0.04
CA LEU A 69 -0.39 -12.41 0.34
C LEU A 69 0.52 -12.73 -0.85
N LYS A 70 0.00 -12.63 -2.07
CA LYS A 70 0.82 -12.80 -3.27
C LYS A 70 1.88 -11.71 -3.40
N THR A 71 1.52 -10.48 -3.11
CA THR A 71 2.48 -9.37 -3.12
C THR A 71 3.61 -9.63 -2.13
N LEU A 72 3.28 -10.05 -0.91
CA LEU A 72 4.29 -10.40 0.10
C LEU A 72 5.20 -11.52 -0.37
N GLN A 73 4.64 -12.55 -1.00
CA GLN A 73 5.42 -13.65 -1.53
C GLN A 73 6.43 -13.18 -2.57
N LEU A 74 6.00 -12.33 -3.49
CA LEU A 74 6.88 -11.77 -4.51
C LEU A 74 7.97 -10.88 -3.92
N LEU A 75 7.69 -10.20 -2.82
CA LEU A 75 8.68 -9.38 -2.11
C LEU A 75 9.62 -10.21 -1.23
N GLY A 76 9.31 -11.48 -1.02
CA GLY A 76 10.07 -12.32 -0.08
C GLY A 76 9.85 -11.95 1.37
N GLY A 77 8.70 -11.33 1.67
CA GLY A 77 8.37 -10.85 3.01
C GLY A 77 7.49 -11.81 3.81
N SER A 78 7.15 -11.40 5.02
CA SER A 78 6.26 -12.12 5.91
C SER A 78 5.18 -11.18 6.44
N VAL A 79 4.04 -11.75 6.85
CA VAL A 79 2.92 -10.95 7.37
C VAL A 79 3.32 -10.15 8.62
N GLU A 80 4.19 -10.71 9.46
CA GLU A 80 4.61 -10.07 10.71
C GLU A 80 5.51 -8.87 10.47
N LYS A 81 6.22 -8.85 9.33
CA LYS A 81 7.23 -7.83 9.01
C LYS A 81 6.76 -6.87 7.93
N SER A 82 5.49 -6.89 7.61
CA SER A 82 4.95 -6.09 6.51
C SER A 82 3.90 -5.09 7.02
N LEU A 83 3.77 -4.00 6.28
CA LEU A 83 2.79 -2.98 6.54
C LEU A 83 2.05 -2.68 5.23
N PHE A 84 0.73 -2.76 5.26
CA PHE A 84 -0.10 -2.39 4.12
C PHE A 84 -0.63 -0.98 4.31
N VAL A 85 -0.37 -0.11 3.34
CA VAL A 85 -0.81 1.29 3.37
C VAL A 85 -1.98 1.44 2.41
N GLY A 86 -3.11 1.91 2.90
CA GLY A 86 -4.30 2.08 2.07
C GLY A 86 -5.24 3.15 2.61
N ASP A 87 -6.26 3.47 1.83
CA ASP A 87 -7.16 4.58 2.10
C ASP A 87 -8.65 4.19 2.02
N SER A 88 -8.95 2.92 1.85
CA SER A 88 -10.33 2.47 1.67
C SER A 88 -10.68 1.31 2.60
N PRO A 89 -11.99 1.10 2.86
CA PRO A 89 -12.45 -0.06 3.63
C PRO A 89 -12.04 -1.39 3.00
N VAL A 90 -11.94 -1.45 1.68
CA VAL A 90 -11.49 -2.65 0.95
C VAL A 90 -10.06 -2.98 1.35
N ASP A 91 -9.18 -1.99 1.43
CA ASP A 91 -7.79 -2.19 1.85
C ASP A 91 -7.70 -2.62 3.31
N ALA A 92 -8.44 -1.96 4.19
CA ALA A 92 -8.45 -2.29 5.61
C ALA A 92 -8.90 -3.74 5.85
N LEU A 93 -9.96 -4.17 5.17
CA LEU A 93 -10.48 -5.52 5.31
C LEU A 93 -9.52 -6.56 4.72
N CYS A 94 -8.90 -6.24 3.60
CA CYS A 94 -7.87 -7.08 2.99
C CYS A 94 -6.70 -7.31 3.96
N ALA A 95 -6.18 -6.25 4.56
CA ALA A 95 -5.10 -6.34 5.53
C ALA A 95 -5.50 -7.17 6.76
N ALA A 96 -6.70 -6.95 7.29
CA ALA A 96 -7.20 -7.70 8.45
C ALA A 96 -7.29 -9.19 8.15
N ARG A 97 -7.82 -9.55 6.99
CA ARG A 97 -7.95 -10.95 6.57
C ARG A 97 -6.60 -11.61 6.31
N ALA A 98 -5.63 -10.85 5.83
CA ALA A 98 -4.27 -11.33 5.61
C ALA A 98 -3.43 -11.33 6.88
N LYS A 99 -3.93 -10.74 7.96
CA LYS A 99 -3.22 -10.55 9.24
C LYS A 99 -1.96 -9.70 9.08
N VAL A 100 -2.03 -8.72 8.20
CA VAL A 100 -0.97 -7.75 7.95
C VAL A 100 -1.36 -6.44 8.65
N ALA A 101 -0.39 -5.80 9.28
CA ALA A 101 -0.62 -4.50 9.91
C ALA A 101 -1.03 -3.47 8.85
N PHE A 102 -2.01 -2.63 9.19
CA PHE A 102 -2.56 -1.65 8.28
C PHE A 102 -2.24 -0.23 8.74
N ALA A 103 -1.81 0.60 7.79
CA ALA A 103 -1.63 2.04 7.98
C ALA A 103 -2.72 2.75 7.17
N ALA A 104 -3.57 3.50 7.86
CA ALA A 104 -4.74 4.13 7.26
C ALA A 104 -4.44 5.56 6.82
N HIS A 105 -4.56 5.83 5.52
CA HIS A 105 -4.48 7.17 4.96
C HIS A 105 -5.87 7.82 5.02
N LEU A 106 -6.01 8.85 5.84
CA LEU A 106 -7.31 9.43 6.17
C LEU A 106 -7.88 10.37 5.11
N ALA A 107 -7.10 10.75 4.11
CA ALA A 107 -7.55 11.64 3.04
C ALA A 107 -8.12 10.88 1.84
N GLY A 108 -8.37 9.58 1.97
CA GLY A 108 -8.80 8.73 0.87
C GLY A 108 -10.29 8.42 0.84
N TYR A 109 -10.65 7.25 0.33
CA TYR A 109 -12.01 6.84 0.00
C TYR A 109 -12.69 6.12 1.16
N HIS A 110 -13.16 6.88 2.15
CA HIS A 110 -13.93 6.33 3.25
C HIS A 110 -14.95 7.37 3.74
N THR A 111 -16.02 6.93 4.40
CA THR A 111 -17.03 7.83 4.97
C THR A 111 -16.75 8.12 6.45
N SER A 112 -16.09 7.19 7.16
CA SER A 112 -15.68 7.41 8.53
C SER A 112 -14.39 6.67 8.83
N ARG A 113 -13.65 7.12 9.85
CA ARG A 113 -12.42 6.47 10.26
C ARG A 113 -12.63 5.01 10.70
N ASN A 114 -13.79 4.69 11.26
CA ASN A 114 -14.10 3.33 11.70
C ASN A 114 -14.05 2.32 10.57
N GLU A 115 -14.29 2.75 9.33
CA GLU A 115 -14.22 1.88 8.16
C GLU A 115 -12.79 1.42 7.86
N LEU A 116 -11.80 2.11 8.42
CA LEU A 116 -10.38 1.80 8.21
C LEU A 116 -9.77 1.04 9.39
N GLU A 117 -10.58 0.61 10.33
CA GLU A 117 -10.11 -0.21 11.45
C GLU A 117 -10.18 -1.71 11.10
N PRO A 118 -9.31 -2.56 11.70
CA PRO A 118 -8.24 -2.17 12.61
C PRO A 118 -7.03 -1.59 11.87
N CYS A 119 -6.42 -0.55 12.43
CA CYS A 119 -5.20 0.00 11.87
C CYS A 119 -4.17 0.23 12.98
N ARG A 120 -2.90 0.07 12.62
CA ARG A 120 -1.78 0.30 13.56
C ARG A 120 -1.46 1.78 13.67
N VAL A 121 -1.62 2.51 12.58
CA VAL A 121 -1.39 3.95 12.51
C VAL A 121 -2.38 4.54 11.52
N ALA A 122 -2.84 5.76 11.79
CA ALA A 122 -3.66 6.54 10.87
C ALA A 122 -2.95 7.88 10.63
N PHE A 123 -2.94 8.33 9.39
CA PHE A 123 -2.24 9.56 9.01
C PHE A 123 -2.99 10.31 7.93
N SER A 124 -2.86 11.63 7.93
CA SER A 124 -3.45 12.49 6.90
C SER A 124 -2.43 12.87 5.82
N HIS A 125 -1.16 12.96 6.18
CA HIS A 125 -0.08 13.29 5.26
C HIS A 125 1.02 12.24 5.34
N TYR A 126 1.61 11.91 4.19
CA TYR A 126 2.63 10.86 4.10
C TYR A 126 3.88 11.16 4.92
N HIS A 127 4.20 12.42 5.19
CA HIS A 127 5.34 12.74 6.05
C HIS A 127 5.14 12.29 7.49
N GLU A 128 3.89 12.17 7.95
CA GLU A 128 3.60 11.62 9.27
C GLU A 128 3.96 10.13 9.32
N LEU A 129 3.62 9.40 8.27
CA LEU A 129 3.98 7.99 8.14
C LEU A 129 5.50 7.83 8.05
N ALA A 130 6.17 8.69 7.30
CA ALA A 130 7.62 8.66 7.17
C ALA A 130 8.34 8.80 8.51
N ARG A 131 7.81 9.63 9.41
CA ARG A 131 8.37 9.78 10.76
C ARG A 131 8.08 8.59 11.67
N TRP A 132 6.92 7.98 11.50
CA TRP A 132 6.48 6.84 12.33
C TRP A 132 7.24 5.55 12.01
N LEU A 133 7.51 5.30 10.73
CA LEU A 133 8.04 4.03 10.25
C LEU A 133 9.36 3.57 10.88
N PRO A 134 10.41 4.40 11.00
CA PRO A 134 11.70 3.91 11.49
C PRO A 134 11.66 3.32 12.89
N SER A 135 10.78 3.83 13.76
CA SER A 135 10.68 3.38 15.15
C SER A 135 9.70 2.25 15.35
N HIS A 136 8.70 2.11 14.46
CA HIS A 136 7.55 1.23 14.70
C HIS A 136 7.47 0.07 13.71
N HIS A 137 8.03 0.22 12.52
CA HIS A 137 7.93 -0.82 11.50
C HIS A 137 9.12 -0.77 10.53
N PRO A 138 10.23 -1.45 10.86
CA PRO A 138 11.49 -1.27 10.12
C PRO A 138 11.63 -2.12 8.87
N VAL A 139 10.58 -2.72 8.31
CA VAL A 139 10.77 -3.71 7.25
C VAL A 139 10.02 -3.42 5.96
N LEU A 140 8.91 -4.06 5.67
CA LEU A 140 8.29 -3.97 4.34
C LEU A 140 7.08 -3.06 4.33
N MET A 141 6.91 -2.33 3.22
CA MET A 141 5.75 -1.47 3.03
C MET A 141 5.10 -1.77 1.68
N GLU A 142 3.77 -1.83 1.66
CA GLU A 142 2.97 -2.09 0.46
C GLU A 142 1.88 -1.05 0.32
N ALA A 143 1.49 -0.78 -0.89
CA ALA A 143 0.48 0.23 -1.17
C ALA A 143 -0.61 -0.27 -2.10
#